data_3f12d3178f2fd1013cd87d40a7bd37a0
#
_entry.id   3f12d3178f2fd1013cd87d40a7bd37a0
#
_cell.length_a   1.000
_cell.length_b   1.000
_cell.length_c   1.000
_cell.angle_alpha   90.00
_cell.angle_beta   90.00
_cell.angle_gamma   90.00
#
_symmetry.space_group_name_H-M   'P 1'
#
loop_
_entity.id
_entity.type
_entity.pdbx_description
1 polymer ?
#
loop_
_entity_poly.entity_id
_entity_poly.type
_entity_poly.pdbx_seq_one_letter_code
_entity_poly.pdbx_strand_id
1 'polypeptide(L)'
;MKRIFTACVIVAALAFSAAAQDWYHDREERFRGEAWRPHIFMHVRTDLEHIWSAVRASDTERRRLERTKEELTEMQADLDHGRWDNGILNDVIDSIRKSSNDERLVERDRAVLADDLVRLKEFQDQHNRRH
;
A
#
# COMPACT_ATOMS: atom_id res chain seq x y z
N MET A 1 28.62 -29.16 -17.93
CA MET A 1 27.45 -29.32 -17.08
C MET A 1 27.30 -28.20 -16.02
N LYS A 2 28.35 -27.73 -15.37
CA LYS A 2 28.27 -26.64 -14.37
C LYS A 2 27.82 -25.29 -14.94
N ARG A 3 28.11 -25.00 -16.24
CA ARG A 3 27.72 -23.74 -16.89
C ARG A 3 26.20 -23.64 -17.20
N ILE A 4 25.52 -24.77 -17.36
CA ILE A 4 24.08 -24.81 -17.64
C ILE A 4 23.27 -24.51 -16.39
N PHE A 5 23.74 -24.97 -15.21
CA PHE A 5 23.08 -24.67 -13.91
C PHE A 5 23.18 -23.19 -13.54
N THR A 6 24.29 -22.53 -13.86
CA THR A 6 24.50 -21.10 -13.57
C THR A 6 23.56 -20.24 -14.43
N ALA A 7 23.32 -20.63 -15.69
CA ALA A 7 22.40 -19.91 -16.59
C ALA A 7 20.94 -19.97 -16.10
N CYS A 8 20.49 -21.12 -15.59
CA CYS A 8 19.12 -21.26 -15.06
C CYS A 8 18.87 -20.40 -13.82
N VAL A 9 19.87 -20.25 -12.94
CA VAL A 9 19.75 -19.42 -11.74
C VAL A 9 19.65 -17.94 -12.09
N ILE A 10 20.42 -17.48 -13.10
CA ILE A 10 20.39 -16.09 -13.56
C ILE A 10 19.04 -15.74 -14.19
N VAL A 11 18.45 -16.65 -14.97
CA VAL A 11 17.14 -16.44 -15.59
C VAL A 11 16.03 -16.36 -14.53
N ALA A 12 16.09 -17.19 -13.50
CA ALA A 12 15.13 -17.14 -12.41
C ALA A 12 15.21 -15.82 -11.61
N ALA A 13 16.43 -15.32 -11.35
CA ALA A 13 16.64 -14.05 -10.65
C ALA A 13 16.12 -12.85 -11.47
N LEU A 14 16.32 -12.86 -12.79
CA LEU A 14 15.83 -11.80 -13.69
C LEU A 14 14.30 -11.80 -13.77
N ALA A 15 13.67 -12.97 -13.80
CA ALA A 15 12.21 -13.08 -13.81
C ALA A 15 11.59 -12.52 -12.50
N PHE A 16 12.22 -12.74 -11.36
CA PHE A 16 11.77 -12.21 -10.07
C PHE A 16 11.88 -10.68 -10.01
N SER A 17 12.98 -10.11 -10.51
CA SER A 17 13.18 -8.66 -10.57
C SER A 17 12.19 -7.98 -11.51
N ALA A 18 11.87 -8.60 -12.65
CA ALA A 18 10.90 -8.09 -13.61
C ALA A 18 9.48 -8.04 -13.01
N ALA A 19 9.05 -9.10 -12.31
CA ALA A 19 7.74 -9.15 -11.66
C ALA A 19 7.59 -8.06 -10.57
N ALA A 20 8.64 -7.83 -9.78
CA ALA A 20 8.64 -6.78 -8.76
C ALA A 20 8.57 -5.38 -9.39
N GLN A 21 9.32 -5.13 -10.46
CA GLN A 21 9.30 -3.88 -11.20
C GLN A 21 7.93 -3.63 -11.84
N ASP A 22 7.28 -4.65 -12.37
CA ASP A 22 5.95 -4.56 -12.96
C ASP A 22 4.90 -4.11 -11.93
N TRP A 23 4.97 -4.62 -10.69
CA TRP A 23 4.04 -4.19 -9.65
C TRP A 23 4.17 -2.70 -9.34
N TYR A 24 5.40 -2.18 -9.17
CA TYR A 24 5.64 -0.76 -8.90
C TYR A 24 5.20 0.11 -10.07
N HIS A 25 5.45 -0.34 -11.29
CA HIS A 25 5.01 0.35 -12.49
C HIS A 25 3.48 0.40 -12.58
N ASP A 26 2.80 -0.72 -12.33
CA ASP A 26 1.34 -0.79 -12.31
C ASP A 26 0.75 0.12 -11.24
N ARG A 27 1.40 0.21 -10.07
CA ARG A 27 0.99 1.14 -9.02
C ARG A 27 1.09 2.59 -9.48
N GLU A 28 2.20 2.97 -10.10
CA GLU A 28 2.37 4.32 -10.65
C GLU A 28 1.27 4.66 -11.65
N GLU A 29 0.92 3.71 -12.51
CA GLU A 29 -0.18 3.87 -13.48
C GLU A 29 -1.52 4.06 -12.77
N ARG A 30 -1.81 3.31 -11.72
CA ARG A 30 -3.05 3.45 -10.94
C ARG A 30 -3.19 4.83 -10.29
N PHE A 31 -2.07 5.44 -9.90
CA PHE A 31 -2.07 6.74 -9.25
C PHE A 31 -1.79 7.92 -10.20
N ARG A 32 -1.72 7.66 -11.51
CA ARG A 32 -1.54 8.72 -12.49
C ARG A 32 -2.85 9.52 -12.69
N GLY A 33 -2.73 10.84 -12.78
CA GLY A 33 -3.89 11.72 -12.96
C GLY A 33 -4.76 11.79 -11.71
N GLU A 34 -6.08 11.85 -11.90
CA GLU A 34 -7.05 12.07 -10.83
C GLU A 34 -8.04 10.91 -10.62
N ALA A 35 -8.03 9.90 -11.50
CA ALA A 35 -9.01 8.80 -11.48
C ALA A 35 -8.93 7.94 -10.21
N TRP A 36 -7.79 7.95 -9.52
CA TRP A 36 -7.59 7.18 -8.28
C TRP A 36 -8.37 7.76 -7.09
N ARG A 37 -8.71 9.05 -7.09
CA ARG A 37 -9.28 9.74 -5.92
C ARG A 37 -10.54 9.07 -5.38
N PRO A 38 -11.55 8.72 -6.19
CA PRO A 38 -12.74 8.05 -5.66
C PRO A 38 -12.48 6.64 -5.11
N HIS A 39 -11.31 6.06 -5.39
CA HIS A 39 -10.94 4.69 -5.01
C HIS A 39 -9.69 4.63 -4.11
N ILE A 40 -9.32 5.76 -3.51
CA ILE A 40 -8.07 5.91 -2.75
C ILE A 40 -7.90 4.85 -1.66
N PHE A 41 -8.96 4.55 -0.91
CA PHE A 41 -8.85 3.61 0.21
C PHE A 41 -8.57 2.19 -0.26
N MET A 42 -9.13 1.78 -1.39
CA MET A 42 -8.86 0.46 -1.96
C MET A 42 -7.46 0.37 -2.59
N HIS A 43 -6.97 1.45 -3.18
CA HIS A 43 -5.59 1.49 -3.68
C HIS A 43 -4.57 1.38 -2.55
N VAL A 44 -4.79 2.08 -1.44
CA VAL A 44 -3.92 1.99 -0.26
C VAL A 44 -3.98 0.58 0.34
N ARG A 45 -5.17 -0.02 0.42
CA ARG A 45 -5.31 -1.40 0.88
C ARG A 45 -4.50 -2.38 0.02
N THR A 46 -4.56 -2.23 -1.29
CA THR A 46 -3.78 -3.06 -2.23
C THR A 46 -2.28 -2.93 -1.97
N ASP A 47 -1.80 -1.72 -1.75
CA ASP A 47 -0.39 -1.47 -1.43
C ASP A 47 0.03 -2.16 -0.12
N LEU A 48 -0.79 -2.05 0.93
CA LEU A 48 -0.53 -2.72 2.20
C LEU A 48 -0.48 -4.24 2.05
N GLU A 49 -1.43 -4.83 1.33
CA GLU A 49 -1.48 -6.27 1.09
C GLU A 49 -0.21 -6.76 0.38
N HIS A 50 0.20 -6.05 -0.66
CA HIS A 50 1.40 -6.42 -1.43
C HIS A 50 2.67 -6.32 -0.58
N ILE A 51 2.86 -5.20 0.10
CA ILE A 51 4.07 -4.93 0.88
C ILE A 51 4.22 -5.93 2.02
N TRP A 52 3.16 -6.17 2.77
CA TRP A 52 3.21 -7.07 3.92
C TRP A 52 3.20 -8.55 3.54
N SER A 53 2.83 -8.90 2.29
CA SER A 53 2.90 -10.29 1.82
C SER A 53 4.32 -10.84 1.80
N ALA A 54 5.33 -9.98 1.65
CA ALA A 54 6.74 -10.33 1.60
C ALA A 54 7.42 -10.33 2.98
N VAL A 55 6.72 -9.92 4.04
CA VAL A 55 7.29 -9.73 5.38
C VAL A 55 6.63 -10.68 6.37
N ARG A 56 7.45 -11.36 7.17
CA ARG A 56 6.96 -12.20 8.25
C ARG A 56 6.54 -11.32 9.44
N ALA A 57 5.25 -11.16 9.62
CA ALA A 57 4.67 -10.35 10.69
C ALA A 57 4.41 -11.18 11.95
N SER A 58 4.56 -10.57 13.13
CA SER A 58 4.09 -11.13 14.39
C SER A 58 2.55 -11.19 14.42
N ASP A 59 1.98 -11.93 15.38
CA ASP A 59 0.52 -12.01 15.51
C ASP A 59 -0.11 -10.65 15.80
N THR A 60 0.53 -9.83 16.62
CA THR A 60 0.08 -8.45 16.91
C THR A 60 0.09 -7.58 15.67
N GLU A 61 1.15 -7.68 14.86
CA GLU A 61 1.27 -6.93 13.62
C GLU A 61 0.22 -7.37 12.59
N ARG A 62 -0.02 -8.67 12.48
CA ARG A 62 -1.06 -9.20 11.58
C ARG A 62 -2.44 -8.71 11.95
N ARG A 63 -2.78 -8.69 13.26
CA ARG A 63 -4.06 -8.16 13.72
C ARG A 63 -4.23 -6.69 13.39
N ARG A 64 -3.16 -5.90 13.60
CA ARG A 64 -3.16 -4.48 13.25
C ARG A 64 -3.35 -4.27 11.75
N LEU A 65 -2.64 -5.06 10.94
CA LEU A 65 -2.74 -5.00 9.49
C LEU A 65 -4.15 -5.36 8.99
N GLU A 66 -4.71 -6.46 9.50
CA GLU A 66 -6.08 -6.88 9.14
C GLU A 66 -7.10 -5.82 9.55
N ARG A 67 -6.94 -5.25 10.74
CA ARG A 67 -7.79 -4.14 11.19
C ARG A 67 -7.70 -2.94 10.26
N THR A 68 -6.50 -2.53 9.88
CA THR A 68 -6.28 -1.40 8.97
C THR A 68 -6.92 -1.69 7.60
N LYS A 69 -6.80 -2.91 7.09
CA LYS A 69 -7.44 -3.31 5.83
C LYS A 69 -8.96 -3.25 5.91
N GLU A 70 -9.54 -3.71 7.03
CA GLU A 70 -10.99 -3.60 7.28
C GLU A 70 -11.45 -2.15 7.35
N GLU A 71 -10.69 -1.31 8.05
CA GLU A 71 -10.98 0.12 8.16
C GLU A 71 -10.92 0.82 6.80
N LEU A 72 -9.95 0.45 5.96
CA LEU A 72 -9.85 0.96 4.58
C LEU A 72 -11.05 0.53 3.73
N THR A 73 -11.49 -0.71 3.86
CA THR A 73 -12.68 -1.20 3.18
C THR A 73 -13.94 -0.44 3.63
N GLU A 74 -14.06 -0.20 4.93
CA GLU A 74 -15.17 0.56 5.51
C GLU A 74 -15.15 2.01 5.01
N MET A 75 -13.98 2.65 5.01
CA MET A 75 -13.84 4.01 4.49
C MET A 75 -14.21 4.11 3.02
N GLN A 76 -13.86 3.11 2.20
CA GLN A 76 -14.24 3.10 0.79
C GLN A 76 -15.76 2.96 0.63
N ALA A 77 -16.38 2.08 1.39
CA ALA A 77 -17.85 1.93 1.38
C ALA A 77 -18.54 3.22 1.82
N ASP A 78 -18.02 3.88 2.84
CA ASP A 78 -18.54 5.16 3.31
C ASP A 78 -18.41 6.25 2.24
N LEU A 79 -17.24 6.34 1.61
CA LEU A 79 -17.01 7.29 0.52
C LEU A 79 -17.99 7.07 -0.64
N ASP A 80 -18.19 5.83 -1.03
CA ASP A 80 -19.11 5.46 -2.12
C ASP A 80 -20.56 5.83 -1.81
N HIS A 81 -20.93 5.91 -0.53
CA HIS A 81 -22.27 6.29 -0.07
C HIS A 81 -22.36 7.72 0.46
N GLY A 82 -21.34 8.53 0.24
CA GLY A 82 -21.33 9.93 0.69
C GLY A 82 -21.18 10.10 2.20
N ARG A 83 -20.69 9.08 2.92
CA ARG A 83 -20.40 9.14 4.35
C ARG A 83 -18.91 9.37 4.59
N TRP A 84 -18.58 9.85 5.80
CA TRP A 84 -17.21 10.17 6.15
C TRP A 84 -16.95 9.96 7.64
N ASP A 85 -15.80 9.37 7.98
CA ASP A 85 -15.39 9.16 9.37
C ASP A 85 -13.91 9.52 9.55
N ASN A 86 -13.65 10.72 10.08
CA ASN A 86 -12.30 11.19 10.35
C ASN A 86 -11.58 10.36 11.42
N GLY A 87 -12.31 9.81 12.38
CA GLY A 87 -11.74 8.98 13.44
C GLY A 87 -11.11 7.72 12.89
N ILE A 88 -11.83 7.00 12.03
CA ILE A 88 -11.32 5.81 11.34
C ILE A 88 -10.15 6.19 10.43
N LEU A 89 -10.27 7.26 9.68
CA LEU A 89 -9.20 7.69 8.78
C LEU A 89 -7.93 8.05 9.53
N ASN A 90 -8.03 8.73 10.67
CA ASN A 90 -6.87 9.03 11.51
C ASN A 90 -6.18 7.77 12.02
N ASP A 91 -6.94 6.75 12.41
CA ASP A 91 -6.39 5.44 12.81
C ASP A 91 -5.63 4.77 11.65
N VAL A 92 -6.19 4.81 10.46
CA VAL A 92 -5.55 4.30 9.23
C VAL A 92 -4.25 5.05 8.96
N ILE A 93 -4.27 6.37 9.00
CA ILE A 93 -3.09 7.22 8.79
C ILE A 93 -1.98 6.88 9.79
N ASP A 94 -2.32 6.74 11.06
CA ASP A 94 -1.34 6.37 12.09
C ASP A 94 -0.74 4.99 11.86
N SER A 95 -1.55 4.01 11.46
CA SER A 95 -1.09 2.66 11.15
C SER A 95 -0.13 2.65 9.96
N ILE A 96 -0.46 3.38 8.89
CA ILE A 96 0.39 3.48 7.70
C ILE A 96 1.70 4.22 8.02
N ARG A 97 1.65 5.26 8.86
CA ARG A 97 2.85 5.96 9.31
C ARG A 97 3.80 5.02 10.04
N LYS A 98 3.29 4.18 10.94
CA LYS A 98 4.10 3.17 11.63
C LYS A 98 4.75 2.20 10.66
N SER A 99 3.99 1.72 9.67
CA SER A 99 4.52 0.83 8.64
C SER A 99 5.57 1.51 7.76
N SER A 100 5.38 2.78 7.40
CA SER A 100 6.34 3.53 6.57
C SER A 100 7.68 3.75 7.27
N ASN A 101 7.70 3.65 8.60
CA ASN A 101 8.92 3.78 9.41
C ASN A 101 9.52 2.43 9.83
N ASP A 102 8.95 1.31 9.39
CA ASP A 102 9.40 -0.02 9.76
C ASP A 102 10.64 -0.41 8.95
N GLU A 103 11.77 -0.57 9.64
CA GLU A 103 13.05 -0.88 9.01
C GLU A 103 13.13 -2.27 8.38
N ARG A 104 12.21 -3.18 8.72
CA ARG A 104 12.15 -4.51 8.10
C ARG A 104 11.66 -4.43 6.66
N LEU A 105 10.93 -3.38 6.29
CA LEU A 105 10.52 -3.14 4.91
C LEU A 105 11.69 -2.59 4.10
N VAL A 106 11.77 -2.99 2.83
CA VAL A 106 12.75 -2.40 1.92
C VAL A 106 12.41 -0.93 1.68
N GLU A 107 13.44 -0.14 1.37
CA GLU A 107 13.30 1.31 1.21
C GLU A 107 12.22 1.69 0.20
N ARG A 108 12.14 0.97 -0.91
CA ARG A 108 11.13 1.22 -1.94
C ARG A 108 9.71 1.02 -1.44
N ASP A 109 9.47 0.01 -0.62
CA ASP A 109 8.16 -0.26 -0.03
C ASP A 109 7.79 0.81 1.00
N ARG A 110 8.77 1.24 1.82
CA ARG A 110 8.56 2.36 2.74
C ARG A 110 8.20 3.65 1.99
N ALA A 111 8.83 3.90 0.84
CA ALA A 111 8.52 5.04 -0.01
C ALA A 111 7.10 4.97 -0.58
N VAL A 112 6.63 3.78 -0.96
CA VAL A 112 5.24 3.58 -1.39
C VAL A 112 4.26 3.94 -0.28
N LEU A 113 4.50 3.48 0.94
CA LEU A 113 3.64 3.80 2.09
C LEU A 113 3.70 5.27 2.47
N ALA A 114 4.86 5.91 2.35
CA ALA A 114 4.99 7.35 2.56
C ALA A 114 4.18 8.15 1.53
N ASP A 115 4.17 7.71 0.28
CA ASP A 115 3.33 8.32 -0.76
C ASP A 115 1.84 8.13 -0.47
N ASP A 116 1.43 6.93 -0.05
CA ASP A 116 0.05 6.67 0.39
C ASP A 116 -0.36 7.60 1.53
N LEU A 117 0.55 7.82 2.48
CA LEU A 117 0.31 8.71 3.61
C LEU A 117 0.08 10.16 3.16
N VAL A 118 0.89 10.65 2.23
CA VAL A 118 0.72 11.99 1.66
C VAL A 118 -0.64 12.12 0.96
N ARG A 119 -1.01 11.13 0.15
CA ARG A 119 -2.27 11.13 -0.59
C ARG A 119 -3.49 11.07 0.33
N LEU A 120 -3.44 10.25 1.38
CA LEU A 120 -4.51 10.17 2.37
C LEU A 120 -4.70 11.49 3.11
N LYS A 121 -3.61 12.14 3.51
CA LYS A 121 -3.66 13.44 4.19
C LYS A 121 -4.21 14.53 3.29
N GLU A 122 -3.76 14.59 2.05
CA GLU A 122 -4.27 15.56 1.08
C GLU A 122 -5.75 15.36 0.82
N PHE A 123 -6.18 14.11 0.67
CA PHE A 123 -7.58 13.76 0.47
C PHE A 123 -8.43 14.17 1.69
N GLN A 124 -7.95 13.89 2.89
CA GLN A 124 -8.60 14.31 4.13
C GLN A 124 -8.73 15.83 4.22
N ASP A 125 -7.64 16.56 3.95
CA ASP A 125 -7.63 18.01 4.01
C ASP A 125 -8.61 18.63 3.01
N GLN A 126 -8.65 18.12 1.80
CA GLN A 126 -9.58 18.58 0.78
C GLN A 126 -11.03 18.31 1.18
N HIS A 127 -11.31 17.13 1.73
CA HIS A 127 -12.64 16.80 2.21
C HIS A 127 -13.08 17.73 3.34
N ASN A 128 -12.21 17.97 4.32
CA ASN A 128 -12.50 18.80 5.48
C ASN A 128 -12.70 20.28 5.10
N ARG A 129 -12.03 20.78 4.06
CA ARG A 129 -12.22 22.15 3.57
C ARG A 129 -13.56 22.34 2.86
N ARG A 130 -14.09 21.31 2.22
CA ARG A 130 -15.38 21.37 1.49
C ARG A 130 -16.58 21.22 2.41
N HIS A 131 -16.36 20.72 3.60
CA HIS A 131 -17.40 20.45 4.59
C HIS A 131 -17.04 21.10 5.91
#